data_d8657b34689ec52b6857b59548baca5f
#
_entry.id   d8657b34689ec52b6857b59548baca5f
#
_cell.length_a   1.000
_cell.length_b   1.000
_cell.length_c   1.000
_cell.angle_alpha   90.00
_cell.angle_beta   90.00
_cell.angle_gamma   90.00
#
_symmetry.space_group_name_H-M   'P 1'
#
loop_
_entity.id
_entity.type
_entity.pdbx_description
1 polymer ?
#
loop_
_entity_poly.entity_id
_entity_poly.type
_entity_poly.pdbx_seq_one_letter_code
_entity_poly.pdbx_strand_id
1 'polypeptide(L)'
;QINIIDAEAVAEYVKDNGIDLVYSVGSDLAMPTVAKVSEKLGLPHFVSYDTALTCNLKHKMRVALGNDFKGNVPFKVIEKLEDAEDFECYPAMMKPVDSQGQRGVHKVESFEEIKENFEKSMLYSKSGKIILESYLEGQEISVNTYVKNGKVIFALVSDRVSFKEFPGGIIKKHLLPTQFSKNVVEKVKDLVQRVLQKLEIKDGPAYF
;
A
#
# COMPACT_ATOMS: atom_id res chain seq x y z
N GLN A 1 -14.69 -24.08 1.14
CA GLN A 1 -13.72 -22.98 0.96
C GLN A 1 -14.44 -21.66 0.91
N ILE A 2 -13.99 -20.68 1.71
CA ILE A 2 -14.52 -19.32 1.73
C ILE A 2 -13.49 -18.40 1.09
N ASN A 3 -13.94 -17.47 0.24
CA ASN A 3 -13.05 -16.47 -0.33
C ASN A 3 -12.62 -15.48 0.76
N ILE A 4 -11.33 -15.25 0.90
CA ILE A 4 -10.75 -14.37 1.92
C ILE A 4 -11.16 -12.90 1.80
N ILE A 5 -11.73 -12.47 0.68
CA ILE A 5 -12.25 -11.11 0.48
C ILE A 5 -13.77 -11.01 0.67
N ASP A 6 -14.46 -12.12 0.89
CA ASP A 6 -15.90 -12.15 1.18
C ASP A 6 -16.12 -12.02 2.69
N ALA A 7 -16.22 -10.77 3.14
CA ALA A 7 -16.33 -10.47 4.57
C ALA A 7 -17.65 -10.99 5.18
N GLU A 8 -18.74 -11.10 4.39
CA GLU A 8 -20.01 -11.61 4.91
C GLU A 8 -19.92 -13.13 5.16
N ALA A 9 -19.44 -13.89 4.16
CA ALA A 9 -19.26 -15.34 4.31
C ALA A 9 -18.24 -15.69 5.41
N VAL A 10 -17.17 -14.89 5.56
CA VAL A 10 -16.20 -15.06 6.67
C VAL A 10 -16.87 -14.78 8.01
N ALA A 11 -17.67 -13.71 8.13
CA ALA A 11 -18.34 -13.35 9.38
C ALA A 11 -19.36 -14.42 9.82
N GLU A 12 -20.13 -14.98 8.89
CA GLU A 12 -21.04 -16.09 9.17
C GLU A 12 -20.29 -17.31 9.71
N TYR A 13 -19.22 -17.70 9.01
CA TYR A 13 -18.40 -18.84 9.44
C TYR A 13 -17.78 -18.63 10.84
N VAL A 14 -17.25 -17.44 11.10
CA VAL A 14 -16.67 -17.06 12.41
C VAL A 14 -17.72 -17.20 13.51
N LYS A 15 -18.92 -16.66 13.30
CA LYS A 15 -20.03 -16.71 14.24
C LYS A 15 -20.50 -18.15 14.51
N ASP A 16 -20.72 -18.92 13.43
CA ASP A 16 -21.28 -20.29 13.53
C ASP A 16 -20.32 -21.27 14.19
N ASN A 17 -19.00 -20.98 14.14
CA ASN A 17 -17.99 -21.83 14.73
C ASN A 17 -17.40 -21.28 16.06
N GLY A 18 -17.95 -20.19 16.60
CA GLY A 18 -17.52 -19.63 17.88
C GLY A 18 -16.05 -19.19 17.89
N ILE A 19 -15.59 -18.57 16.82
CA ILE A 19 -14.19 -18.14 16.67
C ILE A 19 -13.99 -16.78 17.34
N ASP A 20 -12.99 -16.67 18.20
CA ASP A 20 -12.71 -15.49 19.02
C ASP A 20 -11.70 -14.52 18.38
N LEU A 21 -11.00 -14.92 17.31
CA LEU A 21 -9.99 -14.09 16.65
C LEU A 21 -9.94 -14.39 15.16
N VAL A 22 -9.92 -13.33 14.35
CA VAL A 22 -9.65 -13.40 12.91
C VAL A 22 -8.33 -12.68 12.63
N TYR A 23 -7.42 -13.35 11.91
CA TYR A 23 -6.08 -12.82 11.66
C TYR A 23 -5.55 -13.20 10.27
N SER A 24 -4.67 -12.36 9.71
CA SER A 24 -3.94 -12.66 8.48
C SER A 24 -2.45 -12.36 8.66
N VAL A 25 -1.59 -13.33 8.36
CA VAL A 25 -0.11 -13.20 8.48
C VAL A 25 0.62 -13.04 7.17
N GLY A 26 -0.02 -13.28 6.04
CA GLY A 26 0.68 -13.34 4.77
C GLY A 26 -0.12 -12.82 3.57
N SER A 27 -1.25 -12.16 3.83
CA SER A 27 -2.09 -11.62 2.75
C SER A 27 -2.62 -10.23 3.10
N ASP A 28 -2.05 -9.21 2.48
CA ASP A 28 -2.55 -7.83 2.58
C ASP A 28 -3.98 -7.72 2.05
N LEU A 29 -4.32 -8.54 1.06
CA LEU A 29 -5.67 -8.59 0.47
C LEU A 29 -6.75 -9.00 1.48
N ALA A 30 -6.40 -9.81 2.48
CA ALA A 30 -7.32 -10.26 3.51
C ALA A 30 -7.51 -9.23 4.64
N MET A 31 -6.63 -8.25 4.80
CA MET A 31 -6.67 -7.33 5.94
C MET A 31 -7.95 -6.50 6.05
N PRO A 32 -8.53 -5.96 4.96
CA PRO A 32 -9.84 -5.30 5.04
C PRO A 32 -10.95 -6.24 5.52
N THR A 33 -10.93 -7.50 5.09
CA THR A 33 -11.90 -8.53 5.55
C THR A 33 -11.70 -8.81 7.04
N VAL A 34 -10.46 -9.02 7.48
CA VAL A 34 -10.14 -9.24 8.91
C VAL A 34 -10.69 -8.10 9.77
N ALA A 35 -10.40 -6.85 9.39
CA ALA A 35 -10.88 -5.69 10.14
C ALA A 35 -12.41 -5.59 10.14
N LYS A 36 -13.06 -5.72 8.97
CA LYS A 36 -14.51 -5.63 8.84
C LYS A 36 -15.25 -6.70 9.65
N VAL A 37 -14.78 -7.94 9.60
CA VAL A 37 -15.38 -9.06 10.35
C VAL A 37 -15.20 -8.85 11.85
N SER A 38 -13.99 -8.45 12.28
CA SER A 38 -13.70 -8.21 13.68
C SER A 38 -14.54 -7.06 14.26
N GLU A 39 -14.68 -5.95 13.54
CA GLU A 39 -15.56 -4.85 13.94
C GLU A 39 -17.02 -5.30 14.03
N LYS A 40 -17.53 -5.99 12.99
CA LYS A 40 -18.91 -6.47 12.94
C LYS A 40 -19.28 -7.40 14.10
N LEU A 41 -18.33 -8.24 14.53
CA LEU A 41 -18.54 -9.24 15.58
C LEU A 41 -18.00 -8.83 16.96
N GLY A 42 -17.44 -7.64 17.10
CA GLY A 42 -16.82 -7.17 18.34
C GLY A 42 -15.56 -7.93 18.75
N LEU A 43 -14.83 -8.50 17.80
CA LEU A 43 -13.61 -9.26 18.03
C LEU A 43 -12.37 -8.35 18.13
N PRO A 44 -11.29 -8.79 18.77
CA PRO A 44 -10.04 -8.03 18.79
C PRO A 44 -9.50 -7.76 17.38
N HIS A 45 -9.07 -6.52 17.14
CA HIS A 45 -8.44 -6.11 15.88
C HIS A 45 -7.43 -4.97 16.10
N PHE A 46 -6.48 -4.83 15.20
CA PHE A 46 -5.41 -3.82 15.30
C PHE A 46 -5.81 -2.47 14.70
N VAL A 47 -6.57 -2.49 13.62
CA VAL A 47 -6.94 -1.32 12.83
C VAL A 47 -8.40 -1.40 12.44
N SER A 48 -9.03 -0.23 12.23
CA SER A 48 -10.40 -0.15 11.71
C SER A 48 -10.47 -0.67 10.26
N TYR A 49 -11.68 -1.04 9.85
CA TYR A 49 -11.93 -1.41 8.46
C TYR A 49 -11.52 -0.30 7.48
N ASP A 50 -11.85 0.95 7.79
CA ASP A 50 -11.51 2.09 6.95
C ASP A 50 -9.99 2.30 6.85
N THR A 51 -9.26 2.15 7.95
CA THR A 51 -7.79 2.20 7.94
C THR A 51 -7.20 1.06 7.12
N ALA A 52 -7.68 -0.18 7.32
CA ALA A 52 -7.22 -1.34 6.56
C ALA A 52 -7.47 -1.17 5.06
N LEU A 53 -8.65 -0.67 4.67
CA LEU A 53 -9.00 -0.39 3.28
C LEU A 53 -8.14 0.73 2.69
N THR A 54 -7.89 1.78 3.47
CA THR A 54 -7.04 2.92 3.06
C THR A 54 -5.60 2.45 2.80
N CYS A 55 -5.03 1.60 3.63
CA CYS A 55 -3.70 1.04 3.43
C CYS A 55 -3.63 0.05 2.26
N ASN A 56 -4.73 -0.64 1.96
CA ASN A 56 -4.79 -1.62 0.88
C ASN A 56 -4.92 -0.98 -0.51
N LEU A 57 -5.62 0.16 -0.63
CA LEU A 57 -5.89 0.84 -1.88
C LEU A 57 -4.96 2.04 -2.08
N LYS A 58 -4.07 1.96 -3.09
CA LYS A 58 -3.03 2.96 -3.36
C LYS A 58 -3.54 4.40 -3.37
N HIS A 59 -4.63 4.65 -4.09
CA HIS A 59 -5.22 5.98 -4.21
C HIS A 59 -5.78 6.50 -2.89
N LYS A 60 -6.42 5.64 -2.10
CA LYS A 60 -6.95 6.02 -0.78
C LYS A 60 -5.83 6.42 0.16
N MET A 61 -4.73 5.66 0.17
CA MET A 61 -3.56 5.98 0.98
C MET A 61 -2.97 7.34 0.59
N ARG A 62 -2.79 7.62 -0.71
CA ARG A 62 -2.28 8.90 -1.19
C ARG A 62 -3.17 10.07 -0.79
N VAL A 63 -4.49 9.93 -0.95
CA VAL A 63 -5.48 10.93 -0.54
C VAL A 63 -5.46 11.14 0.98
N ALA A 64 -5.41 10.08 1.76
CA ALA A 64 -5.37 10.16 3.23
C ALA A 64 -4.09 10.86 3.74
N LEU A 65 -2.95 10.63 3.10
CA LEU A 65 -1.71 11.36 3.41
C LEU A 65 -1.84 12.84 3.07
N GLY A 66 -2.42 13.17 1.91
CA GLY A 66 -2.60 14.54 1.44
C GLY A 66 -1.37 15.09 0.70
N ASN A 67 -1.58 16.13 -0.12
CA ASN A 67 -0.54 16.71 -0.96
C ASN A 67 0.58 17.40 -0.17
N ASP A 68 0.26 17.96 1.01
CA ASP A 68 1.24 18.69 1.84
C ASP A 68 2.05 17.76 2.75
N PHE A 69 1.77 16.47 2.75
CA PHE A 69 2.49 15.52 3.58
C PHE A 69 3.89 15.24 3.01
N LYS A 70 4.94 15.66 3.74
CA LYS A 70 6.34 15.37 3.36
C LYS A 70 6.60 13.86 3.41
N GLY A 71 6.78 13.27 2.24
CA GLY A 71 6.91 11.82 2.03
C GLY A 71 5.81 11.24 1.15
N ASN A 72 4.75 12.01 0.86
CA ASN A 72 3.85 11.70 -0.26
C ASN A 72 4.48 12.19 -1.58
N VAL A 73 4.03 11.64 -2.68
CA VAL A 73 4.43 12.09 -4.02
C VAL A 73 3.25 12.75 -4.74
N PRO A 74 3.50 13.65 -5.68
CA PRO A 74 2.45 14.10 -6.59
C PRO A 74 1.78 12.91 -7.25
N PHE A 75 0.46 12.90 -7.26
CA PHE A 75 -0.32 11.81 -7.84
C PHE A 75 -1.63 12.31 -8.45
N LYS A 76 -2.15 11.54 -9.40
CA LYS A 76 -3.48 11.75 -9.98
C LYS A 76 -4.17 10.41 -10.19
N VAL A 77 -5.45 10.33 -9.84
CA VAL A 77 -6.30 9.19 -10.17
C VAL A 77 -7.05 9.51 -11.44
N ILE A 78 -7.04 8.58 -12.38
CA ILE A 78 -7.69 8.72 -13.68
C ILE A 78 -8.63 7.53 -13.93
N GLU A 79 -9.77 7.80 -14.55
CA GLU A 79 -10.75 6.79 -14.97
C GLU A 79 -10.84 6.68 -16.49
N LYS A 80 -10.42 7.74 -17.18
CA LYS A 80 -10.34 7.83 -18.62
C LYS A 80 -9.06 8.57 -19.03
N LEU A 81 -8.66 8.43 -20.28
CA LEU A 81 -7.38 8.95 -20.77
C LEU A 81 -7.30 10.49 -20.66
N GLU A 82 -8.43 11.18 -20.93
CA GLU A 82 -8.51 12.64 -20.89
C GLU A 82 -8.19 13.20 -19.49
N ASP A 83 -8.44 12.41 -18.45
CA ASP A 83 -8.11 12.81 -17.08
C ASP A 83 -6.60 12.97 -16.84
N ALA A 84 -5.76 12.44 -17.74
CA ALA A 84 -4.30 12.54 -17.64
C ALA A 84 -3.69 13.74 -18.38
N GLU A 85 -4.45 14.50 -19.17
CA GLU A 85 -3.93 15.56 -20.05
C GLU A 85 -3.19 16.68 -19.30
N ASP A 86 -3.62 16.99 -18.07
CA ASP A 86 -3.01 18.01 -17.22
C ASP A 86 -1.98 17.45 -16.22
N PHE A 87 -1.59 16.17 -16.35
CA PHE A 87 -0.57 15.59 -15.50
C PHE A 87 0.84 15.93 -16.01
N GLU A 88 1.63 16.63 -15.20
CA GLU A 88 2.96 17.15 -15.57
C GLU A 88 4.12 16.54 -14.77
N CYS A 89 3.85 15.66 -13.80
CA CYS A 89 4.86 15.16 -12.87
C CYS A 89 5.60 13.92 -13.42
N TYR A 90 6.30 14.07 -14.53
CA TYR A 90 7.10 13.00 -15.15
C TYR A 90 8.57 12.99 -14.66
N PRO A 91 9.25 11.83 -14.72
CA PRO A 91 8.69 10.51 -15.03
C PRO A 91 7.68 10.07 -13.97
N ALA A 92 6.74 9.21 -14.35
CA ALA A 92 5.71 8.73 -13.45
C ALA A 92 5.54 7.20 -13.50
N MET A 93 4.97 6.66 -12.42
CA MET A 93 4.49 5.29 -12.38
C MET A 93 2.98 5.27 -12.60
N MET A 94 2.54 4.63 -13.65
CA MET A 94 1.15 4.36 -13.95
C MET A 94 0.77 2.97 -13.43
N LYS A 95 -0.26 2.88 -12.59
CA LYS A 95 -0.62 1.62 -11.88
C LYS A 95 -2.13 1.50 -11.73
N PRO A 96 -2.73 0.31 -11.93
CA PRO A 96 -4.08 0.06 -11.44
C PRO A 96 -4.14 0.23 -9.92
N VAL A 97 -5.20 0.87 -9.41
CA VAL A 97 -5.31 1.19 -7.96
C VAL A 97 -5.48 -0.05 -7.09
N ASP A 98 -6.01 -1.13 -7.64
CA ASP A 98 -6.44 -2.35 -6.96
C ASP A 98 -5.80 -3.64 -7.52
N SER A 99 -4.76 -3.53 -8.35
CA SER A 99 -3.95 -4.64 -8.83
C SER A 99 -2.75 -4.89 -7.92
N GLN A 100 -2.34 -6.14 -7.83
CA GLN A 100 -1.15 -6.60 -7.10
C GLN A 100 -0.17 -7.33 -8.05
N GLY A 101 1.07 -7.58 -7.58
CA GLY A 101 2.07 -8.32 -8.35
C GLY A 101 2.50 -7.63 -9.64
N GLN A 102 2.47 -6.31 -9.66
CA GLN A 102 2.95 -5.43 -10.74
C GLN A 102 2.23 -5.58 -12.09
N ARG A 103 1.07 -6.20 -12.10
CA ARG A 103 0.25 -6.30 -13.31
C ARG A 103 -0.30 -4.93 -13.70
N GLY A 104 -0.08 -4.54 -14.95
CA GLY A 104 -0.49 -3.25 -15.48
C GLY A 104 0.29 -2.07 -14.93
N VAL A 105 1.52 -2.28 -14.42
CA VAL A 105 2.39 -1.21 -13.92
C VAL A 105 3.38 -0.81 -15.01
N HIS A 106 3.43 0.49 -15.32
CA HIS A 106 4.31 1.06 -16.34
C HIS A 106 5.00 2.31 -15.79
N LYS A 107 6.30 2.47 -16.09
CA LYS A 107 6.99 3.76 -15.98
C LYS A 107 6.70 4.52 -17.26
N VAL A 108 6.30 5.77 -17.16
CA VAL A 108 5.93 6.63 -18.28
C VAL A 108 6.65 7.97 -18.18
N GLU A 109 7.13 8.46 -19.33
CA GLU A 109 7.93 9.68 -19.43
C GLU A 109 7.11 10.83 -20.07
N SER A 110 5.92 10.54 -20.62
CA SER A 110 5.07 11.52 -21.32
C SER A 110 3.60 11.08 -21.33
N PHE A 111 2.72 11.99 -21.77
CA PHE A 111 1.31 11.68 -22.01
C PHE A 111 1.12 10.65 -23.13
N GLU A 112 1.95 10.67 -24.16
CA GLU A 112 1.92 9.71 -25.25
C GLU A 112 2.15 8.30 -24.73
N GLU A 113 3.10 8.11 -23.82
CA GLU A 113 3.35 6.80 -23.19
C GLU A 113 2.20 6.37 -22.25
N ILE A 114 1.53 7.32 -21.59
CA ILE A 114 0.29 7.02 -20.86
C ILE A 114 -0.74 6.47 -21.84
N LYS A 115 -0.97 7.15 -22.97
CA LYS A 115 -1.94 6.75 -23.99
C LYS A 115 -1.67 5.35 -24.54
N GLU A 116 -0.41 5.02 -24.82
CA GLU A 116 0.00 3.71 -25.34
C GLU A 116 -0.25 2.56 -24.35
N ASN A 117 -0.20 2.84 -23.05
CA ASN A 117 -0.27 1.83 -21.99
C ASN A 117 -1.57 1.88 -21.19
N PHE A 118 -2.44 2.86 -21.41
CA PHE A 118 -3.67 3.08 -20.64
C PHE A 118 -4.58 1.84 -20.65
N GLU A 119 -4.95 1.35 -21.82
CA GLU A 119 -5.81 0.17 -21.97
C GLU A 119 -5.18 -1.09 -21.36
N LYS A 120 -3.86 -1.26 -21.52
CA LYS A 120 -3.12 -2.38 -20.93
C LYS A 120 -3.18 -2.36 -19.41
N SER A 121 -3.09 -1.18 -18.80
CA SER A 121 -3.22 -1.01 -17.35
C SER A 121 -4.66 -1.21 -16.88
N MET A 122 -5.62 -0.66 -17.63
CA MET A 122 -7.07 -0.77 -17.33
C MET A 122 -7.54 -2.22 -17.27
N LEU A 123 -7.01 -3.11 -18.12
CA LEU A 123 -7.33 -4.55 -18.08
C LEU A 123 -7.09 -5.21 -16.72
N TYR A 124 -6.21 -4.64 -15.90
CA TYR A 124 -5.89 -5.15 -14.56
C TYR A 124 -6.57 -4.38 -13.43
N SER A 125 -7.32 -3.33 -13.74
CA SER A 125 -8.09 -2.58 -12.75
C SER A 125 -9.50 -3.15 -12.62
N LYS A 126 -9.86 -3.60 -11.42
CA LYS A 126 -11.22 -4.08 -11.13
C LYS A 126 -12.21 -2.94 -10.95
N SER A 127 -11.72 -1.79 -10.48
CA SER A 127 -12.52 -0.59 -10.24
C SER A 127 -12.57 0.38 -11.42
N GLY A 128 -11.86 0.09 -12.52
CA GLY A 128 -11.74 1.00 -13.66
C GLY A 128 -10.92 2.25 -13.34
N LYS A 129 -9.97 2.17 -12.40
CA LYS A 129 -9.16 3.32 -11.97
C LYS A 129 -7.68 3.03 -12.06
N ILE A 130 -6.93 4.01 -12.54
CA ILE A 130 -5.47 4.03 -12.58
C ILE A 130 -4.99 5.18 -11.71
N ILE A 131 -3.85 5.01 -11.05
CA ILE A 131 -3.12 6.08 -10.38
C ILE A 131 -1.83 6.37 -11.13
N LEU A 132 -1.58 7.64 -11.41
CA LEU A 132 -0.31 8.19 -11.84
C LEU A 132 0.41 8.72 -10.60
N GLU A 133 1.65 8.33 -10.39
CA GLU A 133 2.48 8.77 -9.26
C GLU A 133 3.83 9.23 -9.78
N SER A 134 4.28 10.41 -9.40
CA SER A 134 5.64 10.86 -9.72
C SER A 134 6.67 9.80 -9.31
N TYR A 135 7.56 9.44 -10.24
CA TYR A 135 8.61 8.43 -9.99
C TYR A 135 9.73 9.02 -9.14
N LEU A 136 10.09 8.32 -8.09
CA LEU A 136 11.23 8.69 -7.27
C LEU A 136 12.42 7.82 -7.62
N GLU A 137 13.51 8.45 -8.02
CA GLU A 137 14.78 7.77 -8.20
C GLU A 137 15.47 7.58 -6.85
N GLY A 138 16.06 6.41 -6.67
CA GLY A 138 16.80 6.11 -5.45
C GLY A 138 16.84 4.63 -5.10
N GLN A 139 17.57 4.34 -4.05
CA GLN A 139 17.61 2.98 -3.51
C GLN A 139 16.37 2.72 -2.67
N GLU A 140 15.70 1.63 -2.96
CA GLU A 140 14.52 1.19 -2.20
C GLU A 140 14.93 0.58 -0.87
N ILE A 141 14.12 0.86 0.14
CA ILE A 141 14.19 0.24 1.47
C ILE A 141 12.85 -0.37 1.82
N SER A 142 12.86 -1.27 2.78
CA SER A 142 11.66 -1.73 3.46
C SER A 142 11.77 -1.49 4.96
N VAL A 143 10.65 -1.19 5.59
CA VAL A 143 10.61 -0.99 7.03
C VAL A 143 9.54 -1.87 7.65
N ASN A 144 9.96 -2.80 8.50
CA ASN A 144 9.07 -3.58 9.34
C ASN A 144 8.90 -2.88 10.68
N THR A 145 7.67 -2.64 11.10
CA THR A 145 7.38 -1.94 12.35
C THR A 145 6.40 -2.68 13.23
N TYR A 146 6.45 -2.37 14.51
CA TYR A 146 5.38 -2.70 15.45
C TYR A 146 4.98 -1.43 16.21
N VAL A 147 3.69 -1.16 16.21
CA VAL A 147 3.08 0.03 16.83
C VAL A 147 2.32 -0.39 18.07
N LYS A 148 2.42 0.42 19.12
CA LYS A 148 1.61 0.26 20.33
C LYS A 148 1.20 1.64 20.84
N ASN A 149 -0.11 1.83 21.06
CA ASN A 149 -0.69 3.10 21.48
C ASN A 149 -0.23 4.30 20.63
N GLY A 150 -0.20 4.12 19.30
CA GLY A 150 0.20 5.14 18.33
C GLY A 150 1.70 5.45 18.27
N LYS A 151 2.55 4.68 18.99
CA LYS A 151 4.00 4.85 18.98
C LYS A 151 4.68 3.64 18.35
N VAL A 152 5.67 3.90 17.50
CA VAL A 152 6.56 2.87 16.96
C VAL A 152 7.46 2.39 18.09
N ILE A 153 7.26 1.14 18.53
CA ILE A 153 8.10 0.51 19.57
C ILE A 153 9.18 -0.39 18.99
N PHE A 154 9.06 -0.73 17.72
CA PHE A 154 10.04 -1.48 16.97
C PHE A 154 10.04 -0.99 15.51
N ALA A 155 11.23 -0.78 14.92
CA ALA A 155 11.38 -0.49 13.51
C ALA A 155 12.70 -1.10 12.99
N LEU A 156 12.59 -1.95 11.97
CA LEU A 156 13.71 -2.59 11.29
C LEU A 156 13.75 -2.10 9.84
N VAL A 157 14.81 -1.35 9.51
CA VAL A 157 15.06 -0.86 8.14
C VAL A 157 15.98 -1.84 7.43
N SER A 158 15.61 -2.27 6.26
CA SER A 158 16.41 -3.14 5.39
C SER A 158 16.53 -2.56 3.99
N ASP A 159 17.65 -2.82 3.32
CA ASP A 159 17.79 -2.50 1.91
C ASP A 159 16.96 -3.49 1.10
N ARG A 160 16.21 -2.98 0.15
CA ARG A 160 15.39 -3.77 -0.76
C ARG A 160 16.13 -3.90 -2.09
N VAL A 161 16.46 -5.13 -2.47
CA VAL A 161 17.06 -5.44 -3.75
C VAL A 161 16.01 -6.10 -4.63
N SER A 162 15.71 -5.47 -5.75
CA SER A 162 14.74 -5.95 -6.72
C SER A 162 15.44 -6.64 -7.91
N PHE A 163 14.69 -7.46 -8.65
CA PHE A 163 15.15 -7.97 -9.93
C PHE A 163 15.12 -6.85 -10.95
N LYS A 164 16.21 -6.66 -11.71
CA LYS A 164 16.33 -5.59 -12.71
C LYS A 164 15.39 -5.75 -13.90
N GLU A 165 15.02 -6.98 -14.19
CA GLU A 165 14.13 -7.35 -15.29
C GLU A 165 12.66 -6.97 -15.04
N PHE A 166 12.33 -6.59 -13.79
CA PHE A 166 10.97 -6.23 -13.38
C PHE A 166 10.95 -4.80 -12.84
N PRO A 167 10.68 -3.79 -13.70
CA PRO A 167 10.77 -2.36 -13.33
C PRO A 167 9.80 -1.91 -12.21
N GLY A 168 8.82 -2.71 -11.89
CA GLY A 168 7.95 -2.43 -10.75
C GLY A 168 8.46 -2.98 -9.41
N GLY A 169 9.67 -3.60 -9.32
CA GLY A 169 10.35 -3.93 -8.06
C GLY A 169 9.98 -5.27 -7.44
N ILE A 170 9.91 -6.38 -8.21
CA ILE A 170 9.84 -7.71 -7.58
C ILE A 170 11.08 -7.90 -6.71
N ILE A 171 10.83 -8.17 -5.43
CA ILE A 171 11.89 -8.29 -4.43
C ILE A 171 12.69 -9.57 -4.67
N LYS A 172 14.00 -9.42 -4.80
CA LYS A 172 14.97 -10.52 -4.86
C LYS A 172 15.47 -10.89 -3.47
N LYS A 173 15.78 -9.88 -2.64
CA LYS A 173 16.27 -10.07 -1.28
C LYS A 173 16.16 -8.79 -0.45
N HIS A 174 16.15 -8.96 0.86
CA HIS A 174 16.40 -7.91 1.83
C HIS A 174 17.79 -8.05 2.41
N LEU A 175 18.52 -6.95 2.60
CA LEU A 175 19.84 -6.91 3.24
C LEU A 175 19.73 -6.26 4.62
N LEU A 176 20.30 -6.92 5.61
CA LEU A 176 20.40 -6.47 6.99
C LEU A 176 21.83 -6.68 7.50
N PRO A 177 22.39 -5.70 8.20
CA PRO A 177 21.87 -4.35 8.44
C PRO A 177 21.79 -3.54 7.15
N THR A 178 20.97 -2.47 7.13
CA THR A 178 20.92 -1.53 6.00
C THR A 178 22.27 -0.84 5.81
N GLN A 179 22.60 -0.53 4.55
CA GLN A 179 23.82 0.21 4.20
C GLN A 179 23.69 1.73 4.46
N PHE A 180 22.50 2.20 4.72
CA PHE A 180 22.26 3.62 5.00
C PHE A 180 22.84 4.06 6.33
N SER A 181 23.29 5.32 6.39
CA SER A 181 23.81 5.91 7.62
C SER A 181 22.73 5.99 8.72
N LYS A 182 23.17 6.01 9.98
CA LYS A 182 22.26 6.16 11.13
C LYS A 182 21.34 7.38 10.99
N ASN A 183 21.84 8.50 10.46
CA ASN A 183 21.04 9.70 10.25
C ASN A 183 19.87 9.46 9.25
N VAL A 184 20.12 8.71 8.16
CA VAL A 184 19.07 8.35 7.20
C VAL A 184 18.06 7.42 7.86
N VAL A 185 18.52 6.42 8.61
CA VAL A 185 17.65 5.49 9.34
C VAL A 185 16.72 6.22 10.31
N GLU A 186 17.23 7.20 11.06
CA GLU A 186 16.39 7.98 11.98
C GLU A 186 15.35 8.85 11.24
N LYS A 187 15.72 9.45 10.09
CA LYS A 187 14.74 10.16 9.23
C LYS A 187 13.65 9.25 8.70
N VAL A 188 14.02 8.00 8.34
CA VAL A 188 13.05 6.99 7.89
C VAL A 188 12.10 6.62 9.03
N LYS A 189 12.61 6.39 10.23
CA LYS A 189 11.77 6.08 11.41
C LYS A 189 10.82 7.24 11.76
N ASP A 190 11.29 8.48 11.68
CA ASP A 190 10.44 9.68 11.87
C ASP A 190 9.33 9.73 10.81
N LEU A 191 9.68 9.51 9.54
CA LEU A 191 8.68 9.47 8.47
C LEU A 191 7.64 8.37 8.71
N VAL A 192 8.08 7.17 9.07
CA VAL A 192 7.20 6.05 9.40
C VAL A 192 6.25 6.42 10.55
N GLN A 193 6.77 7.00 11.63
CA GLN A 193 5.92 7.44 12.76
C GLN A 193 4.86 8.46 12.32
N ARG A 194 5.21 9.42 11.47
CA ARG A 194 4.27 10.43 10.94
C ARG A 194 3.22 9.81 10.01
N VAL A 195 3.62 8.86 9.15
CA VAL A 195 2.68 8.13 8.28
C VAL A 195 1.66 7.35 9.13
N LEU A 196 2.13 6.60 10.12
CA LEU A 196 1.27 5.80 11.01
C LEU A 196 0.27 6.66 11.77
N GLN A 197 0.71 7.83 12.27
CA GLN A 197 -0.17 8.81 12.92
C GLN A 197 -1.21 9.37 11.95
N LYS A 198 -0.79 9.73 10.73
CA LYS A 198 -1.69 10.28 9.71
C LYS A 198 -2.73 9.28 9.23
N LEU A 199 -2.40 8.00 9.18
CA LEU A 199 -3.28 6.89 8.80
C LEU A 199 -4.03 6.28 10.01
N GLU A 200 -3.87 6.85 11.21
CA GLU A 200 -4.52 6.42 12.45
C GLU A 200 -4.23 4.95 12.84
N ILE A 201 -3.03 4.46 12.50
CA ILE A 201 -2.59 3.13 12.90
C ILE A 201 -2.05 3.21 14.33
N LYS A 202 -2.80 2.66 15.29
CA LYS A 202 -2.49 2.77 16.72
C LYS A 202 -1.81 1.54 17.29
N ASP A 203 -2.10 0.37 16.75
CA ASP A 203 -1.59 -0.89 17.28
C ASP A 203 -1.28 -1.88 16.14
N GLY A 204 -0.37 -2.84 16.41
CA GLY A 204 -0.07 -3.94 15.53
C GLY A 204 1.11 -3.73 14.59
N PRO A 205 1.38 -4.72 13.71
CA PRO A 205 2.45 -4.66 12.73
C PRO A 205 2.08 -3.77 11.55
N ALA A 206 3.08 -3.07 11.01
CA ALA A 206 2.96 -2.38 9.73
C ALA A 206 4.26 -2.54 8.92
N TYR A 207 4.11 -2.60 7.59
CA TYR A 207 5.19 -2.78 6.63
C TYR A 207 5.16 -1.67 5.59
N PHE A 208 6.33 -1.11 5.30
CA PHE A 208 6.54 -0.03 4.34
C PHE A 208 7.57 -0.41 3.28
#